data_f59d1ecfd0dc20460f5dd6d0efbfc3e9
#
_entry.id   f59d1ecfd0dc20460f5dd6d0efbfc3e9
#
_cell.length_a   1.000
_cell.length_b   1.000
_cell.length_c   1.000
_cell.angle_alpha   90.00
_cell.angle_beta   90.00
_cell.angle_gamma   90.00
#
_symmetry.space_group_name_H-M   'P 1'
#
loop_
_entity.id
_entity.type
_entity.pdbx_description
1 polymer ?
#
loop_
_entity_poly.entity_id
_entity_poly.type
_entity_poly.pdbx_seq_one_letter_code
_entity_poly.pdbx_strand_id
1 'polypeptide(L)'
;ALAQTGTPTLLGSLTQLETYARGNELVAGRKPLRVLEKALPRLKNLRVASAMGKAHVVVGTYNEIKAIGSVDNLEGKTLITSAVFDEQLAFYRRCKVNLVIDVSPKLFDQVVGVATLEAMVLAHLGRNANELADDEFEEIIGELELKPQLLHPTGKFRNIRRFAFVVHPLSQEFIKKGFPIPKATPKFVMDRVETLAAHMPPMVYCKMENIISPTGAEAEGWLISVGGTPKEMLSRSPEFTYRRLLHAAKIAEKMGAQIMGLGAFTKVVGDAGVTVAKRASIPVTTGNSYSASGALWAAADAMRRMGLVKIDPVTKKVAAKTMVIGASGSIGSVSARLLAM
;
A
#
# COMPACT_ATOMS: atom_id res chain seq x y z
N ALA A 1 -5.83 19.01 13.21
CA ALA A 1 -5.89 19.34 11.78
C ALA A 1 -6.13 18.08 10.93
N LEU A 2 -5.21 17.09 10.88
CA LEU A 2 -5.38 15.85 10.06
C LEU A 2 -6.64 15.06 10.44
N ALA A 3 -6.97 14.98 11.72
CA ALA A 3 -8.17 14.28 12.19
C ALA A 3 -9.47 14.97 11.74
N GLN A 4 -9.47 16.29 11.58
CA GLN A 4 -10.61 17.06 11.09
C GLN A 4 -10.90 16.85 9.60
N THR A 5 -9.89 16.44 8.82
CA THR A 5 -10.05 16.16 7.38
C THR A 5 -10.60 14.76 7.08
N GLY A 6 -10.93 13.95 8.11
CA GLY A 6 -11.36 12.57 7.95
C GLY A 6 -10.23 11.61 7.53
N THR A 7 -8.99 12.06 7.56
CA THR A 7 -7.84 11.21 7.23
C THR A 7 -7.61 10.20 8.36
N PRO A 8 -7.49 8.89 8.09
CA PRO A 8 -7.17 7.91 9.12
C PRO A 8 -5.86 8.24 9.82
N THR A 9 -5.93 8.52 11.12
CA THR A 9 -4.78 9.00 11.91
C THR A 9 -4.42 7.98 12.99
N LEU A 10 -3.15 7.60 13.05
CA LEU A 10 -2.58 6.79 14.11
C LEU A 10 -1.76 7.68 15.04
N LEU A 11 -2.18 7.79 16.30
CA LEU A 11 -1.46 8.58 17.28
C LEU A 11 -0.37 7.74 17.96
N GLY A 12 0.85 8.25 17.96
CA GLY A 12 2.04 7.56 18.46
C GLY A 12 2.24 7.69 19.97
N SER A 13 1.65 8.69 20.63
CA SER A 13 1.80 8.90 22.08
C SER A 13 0.49 8.77 22.84
N LEU A 14 0.57 8.25 24.07
CA LEU A 14 -0.59 8.12 24.97
C LEU A 14 -1.12 9.48 25.43
N THR A 15 -0.25 10.46 25.58
CA THR A 15 -0.62 11.83 25.98
C THR A 15 -1.48 12.51 24.91
N GLN A 16 -1.15 12.30 23.64
CA GLN A 16 -1.96 12.77 22.53
C GLN A 16 -3.31 12.05 22.46
N LEU A 17 -3.35 10.75 22.80
CA LEU A 17 -4.58 9.97 22.90
C LEU A 17 -5.54 10.50 23.98
N GLU A 18 -5.03 10.93 25.12
CA GLU A 18 -5.85 11.47 26.22
C GLU A 18 -6.48 12.82 25.87
N THR A 19 -5.78 13.65 25.14
CA THR A 19 -6.27 14.96 24.67
C THR A 19 -7.35 14.82 23.59
N TYR A 20 -7.20 13.86 22.69
CA TYR A 20 -8.11 13.60 21.58
C TYR A 20 -9.32 12.72 21.93
N ALA A 21 -9.25 11.91 22.99
CA ALA A 21 -10.30 10.97 23.37
C ALA A 21 -11.62 11.64 23.81
N ARG A 22 -11.65 12.96 23.93
CA ARG A 22 -12.86 13.72 24.29
C ARG A 22 -13.82 14.02 23.14
N GLY A 23 -13.50 13.67 21.91
CA GLY A 23 -14.35 14.03 20.77
C GLY A 23 -14.35 13.18 19.50
N ASN A 24 -13.43 12.21 19.32
CA ASN A 24 -13.34 11.45 18.07
C ASN A 24 -13.07 9.96 18.30
N GLU A 25 -13.64 9.09 17.46
CA GLU A 25 -13.34 7.66 17.40
C GLU A 25 -11.86 7.44 17.02
N LEU A 26 -11.04 7.27 18.04
CA LEU A 26 -9.65 6.87 17.87
C LEU A 26 -9.53 5.35 17.92
N VAL A 27 -8.83 4.76 16.99
CA VAL A 27 -8.38 3.37 17.06
C VAL A 27 -7.30 3.27 18.14
N ALA A 28 -7.72 3.50 19.39
CA ALA A 28 -6.88 3.29 20.57
C ALA A 28 -6.83 1.80 20.87
N GLY A 29 -5.64 1.28 21.14
CA GLY A 29 -5.46 -0.10 21.57
C GLY A 29 -6.25 -0.41 22.84
N ARG A 30 -6.65 -1.67 23.01
CA ARG A 30 -7.50 -2.17 24.10
C ARG A 30 -6.96 -1.78 25.48
N LYS A 31 -7.88 -1.40 26.41
CA LYS A 31 -7.59 -0.98 27.80
C LYS A 31 -6.56 -1.83 28.60
N PRO A 32 -6.53 -3.17 28.49
CA PRO A 32 -5.52 -3.96 29.23
C PRO A 32 -4.07 -3.70 28.81
N LEU A 33 -3.83 -3.31 27.57
CA LEU A 33 -2.48 -3.00 27.08
C LEU A 33 -1.92 -1.69 27.62
N ARG A 34 -2.77 -0.74 28.01
CA ARG A 34 -2.36 0.53 28.65
C ARG A 34 -1.64 0.33 29.99
N VAL A 35 -2.10 -0.64 30.77
CA VAL A 35 -1.47 -0.97 32.07
C VAL A 35 -0.09 -1.58 31.84
N LEU A 36 0.05 -2.47 30.84
CA LEU A 36 1.33 -3.07 30.48
C LEU A 36 2.32 -2.05 29.89
N GLU A 37 1.84 -1.07 29.14
CA GLU A 37 2.67 0.00 28.55
C GLU A 37 3.27 0.93 29.59
N LYS A 38 2.54 1.20 30.67
CA LYS A 38 3.06 1.96 31.82
C LYS A 38 4.15 1.19 32.58
N ALA A 39 4.03 -0.14 32.62
CA ALA A 39 4.98 -1.00 33.29
C ALA A 39 6.23 -1.33 32.44
N LEU A 40 6.14 -1.29 31.12
CA LEU A 40 7.22 -1.71 30.19
C LEU A 40 7.39 -0.70 29.06
N PRO A 41 8.24 0.33 29.21
CA PRO A 41 8.50 1.36 28.17
C PRO A 41 8.88 0.79 26.80
N ARG A 42 9.54 -0.37 26.75
CA ARG A 42 9.92 -1.06 25.48
C ARG A 42 8.70 -1.47 24.64
N LEU A 43 7.58 -1.86 25.29
CA LEU A 43 6.35 -2.23 24.56
C LEU A 43 5.69 -1.01 23.90
N LYS A 44 5.78 0.17 24.52
CA LYS A 44 5.32 1.42 23.93
C LYS A 44 6.05 1.71 22.61
N ASN A 45 7.38 1.62 22.63
CA ASN A 45 8.20 1.86 21.44
C ASN A 45 7.92 0.86 20.31
N LEU A 46 7.68 -0.42 20.62
CA LEU A 46 7.31 -1.43 19.63
C LEU A 46 5.95 -1.15 18.99
N ARG A 47 4.97 -0.66 19.75
CA ARG A 47 3.66 -0.28 19.20
C ARG A 47 3.76 0.95 18.31
N VAL A 48 4.50 1.96 18.73
CA VAL A 48 4.70 3.18 17.93
C VAL A 48 5.50 2.85 16.67
N ALA A 49 6.54 2.03 16.74
CA ALA A 49 7.29 1.56 15.58
C ALA A 49 6.39 0.77 14.60
N SER A 50 5.50 -0.09 15.11
CA SER A 50 4.53 -0.82 14.29
C SER A 50 3.49 0.11 13.64
N ALA A 51 3.02 1.14 14.35
CA ALA A 51 2.12 2.14 13.80
C ALA A 51 2.83 2.98 12.72
N MET A 52 4.05 3.41 12.99
CA MET A 52 4.91 4.12 12.05
C MET A 52 5.14 3.29 10.77
N GLY A 53 5.39 1.97 10.89
CA GLY A 53 5.53 1.06 9.76
C GLY A 53 4.27 1.00 8.86
N LYS A 54 3.07 1.18 9.41
CA LYS A 54 1.79 1.14 8.69
C LYS A 54 1.37 2.50 8.12
N ALA A 55 1.87 3.59 8.67
CA ALA A 55 1.52 4.93 8.23
C ALA A 55 2.19 5.26 6.88
N HIS A 56 1.50 6.01 6.02
CA HIS A 56 2.09 6.59 4.80
C HIS A 56 2.76 7.93 5.09
N VAL A 57 2.19 8.67 6.04
CA VAL A 57 2.69 9.95 6.51
C VAL A 57 2.96 9.86 8.00
N VAL A 58 4.13 10.31 8.43
CA VAL A 58 4.54 10.38 9.83
C VAL A 58 4.73 11.84 10.21
N VAL A 59 4.06 12.27 11.27
CA VAL A 59 4.15 13.64 11.79
C VAL A 59 4.79 13.59 13.18
N GLY A 60 5.84 14.38 13.39
CA GLY A 60 6.52 14.43 14.68
C GLY A 60 7.79 15.25 14.65
N THR A 61 8.35 15.50 15.82
CA THR A 61 9.67 16.12 15.94
C THR A 61 10.78 15.16 15.53
N TYR A 62 11.92 15.69 15.14
CA TYR A 62 13.10 14.89 14.80
C TYR A 62 13.46 13.89 15.90
N ASN A 63 13.47 14.32 17.16
CA ASN A 63 13.85 13.46 18.27
C ASN A 63 12.89 12.29 18.48
N GLU A 64 11.59 12.51 18.33
CA GLU A 64 10.58 11.45 18.41
C GLU A 64 10.72 10.46 17.25
N ILE A 65 10.89 10.98 16.04
CA ILE A 65 11.08 10.16 14.85
C ILE A 65 12.39 9.35 14.96
N LYS A 66 13.49 9.99 15.37
CA LYS A 66 14.80 9.33 15.53
C LYS A 66 14.81 8.23 16.59
N ALA A 67 14.07 8.43 17.68
CA ALA A 67 14.02 7.47 18.79
C ALA A 67 13.42 6.11 18.37
N ILE A 68 12.61 6.05 17.33
CA ILE A 68 11.84 4.86 16.94
C ILE A 68 12.06 4.54 15.45
N GLY A 69 12.47 5.53 14.66
CA GLY A 69 12.64 5.43 13.21
C GLY A 69 13.82 4.56 12.80
N SER A 70 13.59 3.72 11.82
CA SER A 70 14.58 2.87 11.16
C SER A 70 14.29 2.79 9.66
N VAL A 71 15.16 2.16 8.90
CA VAL A 71 14.90 1.86 7.48
C VAL A 71 13.60 1.07 7.32
N ASP A 72 13.37 0.07 8.19
CA ASP A 72 12.22 -0.84 8.08
C ASP A 72 10.86 -0.14 8.24
N ASN A 73 10.80 0.98 8.96
CA ASN A 73 9.55 1.66 9.25
C ASN A 73 9.43 3.08 8.67
N LEU A 74 10.49 3.62 8.06
CA LEU A 74 10.51 4.95 7.44
C LEU A 74 10.73 4.93 5.92
N GLU A 75 11.21 3.81 5.34
CA GLU A 75 11.49 3.73 3.91
C GLU A 75 10.26 4.09 3.06
N GLY A 76 10.45 4.98 2.10
CA GLY A 76 9.44 5.42 1.13
C GLY A 76 8.33 6.29 1.69
N LYS A 77 8.40 6.74 2.95
CA LYS A 77 7.35 7.54 3.61
C LYS A 77 7.53 9.03 3.40
N THR A 78 6.45 9.75 3.67
CA THR A 78 6.45 11.21 3.81
C THR A 78 6.52 11.55 5.29
N LEU A 79 7.43 12.45 5.65
CA LEU A 79 7.54 12.99 7.01
C LEU A 79 7.09 14.45 7.02
N ILE A 80 6.34 14.84 8.03
CA ILE A 80 6.02 16.25 8.34
C ILE A 80 6.70 16.56 9.67
N THR A 81 7.65 17.46 9.65
CA THR A 81 8.47 17.80 10.82
C THR A 81 8.93 19.25 10.74
N SER A 82 9.66 19.70 11.75
CA SER A 82 10.21 21.04 11.82
C SER A 82 11.71 21.01 12.07
N ALA A 83 12.39 22.12 11.78
CA ALA A 83 13.82 22.33 12.02
C ALA A 83 14.71 21.25 11.36
N VAL A 84 14.56 21.09 10.04
CA VAL A 84 15.34 20.14 9.26
C VAL A 84 16.63 20.79 8.78
N PHE A 85 17.73 20.39 9.38
CA PHE A 85 19.09 20.77 9.02
C PHE A 85 19.85 19.57 8.41
N ASP A 86 21.11 19.73 8.07
CA ASP A 86 21.91 18.70 7.38
C ASP A 86 22.00 17.37 8.16
N GLU A 87 22.09 17.42 9.50
CA GLU A 87 22.13 16.21 10.32
C GLU A 87 20.83 15.41 10.21
N GLN A 88 19.69 16.09 10.34
CA GLN A 88 18.37 15.50 10.23
C GLN A 88 18.16 14.93 8.82
N LEU A 89 18.54 15.70 7.80
CA LEU A 89 18.44 15.28 6.41
C LEU A 89 19.32 14.03 6.13
N ALA A 90 20.53 13.97 6.72
CA ALA A 90 21.40 12.80 6.61
C ALA A 90 20.77 11.54 7.26
N PHE A 91 20.10 11.69 8.40
CA PHE A 91 19.36 10.60 9.04
C PHE A 91 18.20 10.13 8.15
N TYR A 92 17.37 11.04 7.64
CA TYR A 92 16.25 10.70 6.77
C TYR A 92 16.71 10.06 5.45
N ARG A 93 17.87 10.46 4.92
CA ARG A 93 18.49 9.82 3.76
C ARG A 93 18.90 8.37 4.06
N ARG A 94 19.53 8.11 5.22
CA ARG A 94 19.87 6.72 5.64
C ARG A 94 18.63 5.85 5.80
N CYS A 95 17.54 6.42 6.30
CA CYS A 95 16.25 5.74 6.43
C CYS A 95 15.47 5.66 5.11
N LYS A 96 16.02 6.13 3.98
CA LYS A 96 15.40 6.13 2.66
C LYS A 96 14.02 6.80 2.64
N VAL A 97 13.85 7.87 3.42
CA VAL A 97 12.64 8.67 3.44
C VAL A 97 12.45 9.31 2.06
N ASN A 98 11.22 9.28 1.55
CA ASN A 98 10.90 9.77 0.22
C ASN A 98 10.74 11.30 0.17
N LEU A 99 9.98 11.84 1.10
CA LEU A 99 9.68 13.26 1.18
C LEU A 99 9.71 13.73 2.63
N VAL A 100 10.35 14.84 2.89
CA VAL A 100 10.26 15.57 4.16
C VAL A 100 9.61 16.91 3.89
N ILE A 101 8.52 17.20 4.57
CA ILE A 101 7.84 18.49 4.59
C ILE A 101 8.30 19.20 5.85
N ASP A 102 9.22 20.14 5.68
CA ASP A 102 9.69 20.99 6.77
C ASP A 102 8.72 22.16 6.93
N VAL A 103 7.96 22.15 8.02
CA VAL A 103 6.97 23.17 8.34
C VAL A 103 7.54 24.31 9.19
N SER A 104 8.87 24.39 9.32
CA SER A 104 9.50 25.50 10.06
C SER A 104 9.21 26.83 9.39
N PRO A 105 8.71 27.82 10.14
CA PRO A 105 8.62 29.18 9.62
C PRO A 105 10.00 29.69 9.22
N LYS A 106 10.11 30.26 8.03
CA LYS A 106 11.34 30.93 7.57
C LYS A 106 11.05 32.41 7.28
N LEU A 107 11.80 33.23 7.95
CA LEU A 107 11.82 34.66 7.66
C LEU A 107 13.25 35.05 7.26
N PHE A 108 13.41 35.76 6.14
CA PHE A 108 14.72 36.19 5.61
C PHE A 108 15.74 35.01 5.51
N ASP A 109 15.30 33.86 5.01
CA ASP A 109 16.07 32.60 4.92
C ASP A 109 16.54 32.00 6.25
N GLN A 110 16.08 32.55 7.37
CA GLN A 110 16.37 32.01 8.71
C GLN A 110 15.16 31.21 9.23
N VAL A 111 15.44 30.05 9.84
CA VAL A 111 14.41 29.30 10.55
C VAL A 111 14.04 30.02 11.82
N VAL A 112 12.78 30.38 11.97
CA VAL A 112 12.24 31.05 13.16
C VAL A 112 11.42 30.02 13.95
N GLY A 113 11.65 29.96 15.25
CA GLY A 113 10.82 29.11 16.13
C GLY A 113 9.39 29.67 16.20
N VAL A 114 8.39 28.80 16.32
CA VAL A 114 6.97 29.21 16.39
C VAL A 114 6.73 30.24 17.52
N ALA A 115 7.30 29.99 18.70
CA ALA A 115 7.20 30.94 19.81
C ALA A 115 7.86 32.30 19.52
N THR A 116 8.95 32.28 18.74
CA THR A 116 9.60 33.53 18.32
C THR A 116 8.75 34.27 17.30
N LEU A 117 8.15 33.54 16.35
CA LEU A 117 7.24 34.13 15.36
C LEU A 117 6.03 34.76 16.05
N GLU A 118 5.42 34.06 17.00
CA GLU A 118 4.32 34.55 17.81
C GLU A 118 4.73 35.84 18.57
N ALA A 119 5.88 35.84 19.24
CA ALA A 119 6.41 37.02 19.93
C ALA A 119 6.66 38.20 18.97
N MET A 120 7.13 37.93 17.75
CA MET A 120 7.32 38.98 16.73
C MET A 120 5.98 39.57 16.26
N VAL A 121 4.97 38.73 16.04
CA VAL A 121 3.62 39.19 15.67
C VAL A 121 3.02 40.03 16.79
N LEU A 122 3.06 39.54 18.04
CA LEU A 122 2.57 40.30 19.20
C LEU A 122 3.28 41.65 19.38
N ALA A 123 4.60 41.65 19.23
CA ALA A 123 5.39 42.90 19.32
C ALA A 123 5.03 43.86 18.19
N HIS A 124 4.80 43.38 16.98
CA HIS A 124 4.39 44.23 15.85
C HIS A 124 3.00 44.84 16.06
N LEU A 125 2.08 44.07 16.62
CA LEU A 125 0.71 44.53 16.93
C LEU A 125 0.63 45.39 18.20
N GLY A 126 1.66 45.41 19.04
CA GLY A 126 1.65 46.03 20.35
C GLY A 126 0.65 45.43 21.33
N ARG A 127 0.37 44.13 21.20
CA ARG A 127 -0.62 43.35 21.98
C ARG A 127 0.04 42.31 22.86
N ASN A 128 -0.67 41.88 23.90
CA ASN A 128 -0.30 40.71 24.72
C ASN A 128 -0.90 39.44 24.14
N ALA A 129 -0.31 38.28 24.45
CA ALA A 129 -0.77 36.98 23.98
C ALA A 129 -2.24 36.66 24.29
N ASN A 130 -2.76 37.17 25.41
CA ASN A 130 -4.16 36.96 25.81
C ASN A 130 -5.17 37.83 25.04
N GLU A 131 -4.68 38.77 24.24
CA GLU A 131 -5.49 39.76 23.51
C GLU A 131 -5.63 39.37 22.01
N LEU A 132 -4.92 38.34 21.57
CA LEU A 132 -4.95 37.84 20.21
C LEU A 132 -5.75 36.55 20.16
N ALA A 133 -6.81 36.52 19.34
CA ALA A 133 -7.59 35.31 19.10
C ALA A 133 -6.86 34.36 18.12
N ASP A 134 -7.10 33.06 18.26
CA ASP A 134 -6.41 32.04 17.42
C ASP A 134 -6.70 32.23 15.93
N ASP A 135 -7.91 32.62 15.56
CA ASP A 135 -8.33 32.89 14.17
C ASP A 135 -7.64 34.15 13.60
N GLU A 136 -7.49 35.19 14.40
CA GLU A 136 -6.75 36.43 14.00
C GLU A 136 -5.26 36.09 13.80
N PHE A 137 -4.68 35.27 14.67
CA PHE A 137 -3.30 34.79 14.51
C PHE A 137 -3.11 33.96 13.25
N GLU A 138 -4.07 33.06 12.94
CA GLU A 138 -4.04 32.23 11.70
C GLU A 138 -4.12 33.14 10.45
N GLU A 139 -4.93 34.18 10.46
CA GLU A 139 -5.04 35.13 9.35
C GLU A 139 -3.70 35.85 9.10
N ILE A 140 -3.06 36.37 10.16
CA ILE A 140 -1.76 37.05 10.07
C ILE A 140 -0.67 36.13 9.55
N ILE A 141 -0.65 34.86 10.05
CA ILE A 141 0.30 33.85 9.57
C ILE A 141 0.03 33.52 8.09
N GLY A 142 -1.24 33.52 7.67
CA GLY A 142 -1.64 33.34 6.27
C GLY A 142 -1.11 34.43 5.36
N GLU A 143 -1.14 35.68 5.81
CA GLU A 143 -0.59 36.85 5.09
C GLU A 143 0.93 36.80 4.92
N LEU A 144 1.64 36.16 5.85
CA LEU A 144 3.11 36.01 5.77
C LEU A 144 3.54 35.00 4.69
N GLU A 145 2.60 34.34 4.02
CA GLU A 145 2.86 33.30 2.98
C GLU A 145 3.95 32.29 3.36
N LEU A 146 3.99 31.88 4.61
CA LEU A 146 4.98 30.91 5.11
C LEU A 146 4.75 29.56 4.46
N LYS A 147 5.51 29.26 3.40
CA LYS A 147 5.40 28.01 2.65
C LYS A 147 6.29 26.93 3.26
N PRO A 148 5.78 25.70 3.47
CA PRO A 148 6.62 24.61 3.90
C PRO A 148 7.67 24.26 2.84
N GLN A 149 8.84 23.83 3.29
CA GLN A 149 9.90 23.38 2.40
C GLN A 149 9.76 21.90 2.10
N LEU A 150 9.77 21.55 0.82
CA LEU A 150 9.76 20.15 0.36
C LEU A 150 11.20 19.69 0.14
N LEU A 151 11.63 18.71 0.93
CA LEU A 151 12.99 18.17 0.88
C LEU A 151 12.92 16.71 0.42
N HIS A 152 13.80 16.36 -0.51
CA HIS A 152 13.95 15.00 -1.01
C HIS A 152 15.27 14.40 -0.53
N PRO A 153 15.32 13.70 0.61
CA PRO A 153 16.56 13.21 1.21
C PRO A 153 17.37 12.32 0.27
N THR A 154 16.71 11.58 -0.60
CA THR A 154 17.35 10.70 -1.58
C THR A 154 17.64 11.37 -2.92
N GLY A 155 17.41 12.68 -3.05
CA GLY A 155 17.67 13.47 -4.25
C GLY A 155 16.60 13.41 -5.33
N LYS A 156 15.61 12.51 -5.23
CA LYS A 156 14.46 12.42 -6.14
C LYS A 156 13.19 12.06 -5.36
N PHE A 157 12.08 12.67 -5.75
CA PHE A 157 10.78 12.21 -5.33
C PHE A 157 10.50 10.86 -5.99
N ARG A 158 10.37 9.79 -5.17
CA ARG A 158 10.06 8.46 -5.65
C ARG A 158 8.58 8.16 -5.39
N ASN A 159 7.77 8.21 -6.44
CA ASN A 159 6.37 7.79 -6.37
C ASN A 159 6.30 6.26 -6.58
N ILE A 160 6.53 5.52 -5.52
CA ILE A 160 6.51 4.05 -5.57
C ILE A 160 5.07 3.56 -5.49
N ARG A 161 4.61 2.90 -6.54
CA ARG A 161 3.32 2.22 -6.56
C ARG A 161 3.40 0.90 -5.83
N ARG A 162 2.45 0.64 -4.93
CA ARG A 162 2.47 -0.55 -4.08
C ARG A 162 1.34 -1.51 -4.44
N PHE A 163 1.69 -2.78 -4.59
CA PHE A 163 0.70 -3.81 -4.92
C PHE A 163 0.92 -5.08 -4.10
N ALA A 164 -0.13 -5.88 -4.01
CA ALA A 164 -0.03 -7.25 -3.55
C ALA A 164 -0.52 -8.20 -4.64
N PHE A 165 0.02 -9.40 -4.68
CA PHE A 165 -0.43 -10.43 -5.60
C PHE A 165 -0.63 -11.74 -4.85
N VAL A 166 -1.85 -12.30 -4.94
CA VAL A 166 -2.20 -13.53 -4.26
C VAL A 166 -1.80 -14.71 -5.12
N VAL A 167 -1.03 -15.61 -4.51
CA VAL A 167 -0.59 -16.86 -5.11
C VAL A 167 -1.06 -18.06 -4.28
N HIS A 168 -1.02 -19.22 -4.86
CA HIS A 168 -1.31 -20.48 -4.17
C HIS A 168 -0.42 -21.61 -4.73
N PRO A 169 -0.15 -22.68 -3.99
CA PRO A 169 0.56 -23.83 -4.51
C PRO A 169 -0.28 -24.50 -5.63
N LEU A 170 0.34 -24.74 -6.79
CA LEU A 170 -0.32 -25.34 -7.94
C LEU A 170 -0.58 -26.84 -7.76
N SER A 171 0.23 -27.50 -6.94
CA SER A 171 0.15 -28.93 -6.65
C SER A 171 0.79 -29.27 -5.31
N GLN A 172 0.65 -30.51 -4.87
CA GLN A 172 1.34 -31.04 -3.68
C GLN A 172 2.86 -30.93 -3.76
N GLU A 173 3.44 -30.98 -4.96
CA GLU A 173 4.88 -30.82 -5.17
C GLU A 173 5.38 -29.41 -4.78
N PHE A 174 4.56 -28.37 -5.01
CA PHE A 174 4.87 -27.01 -4.56
C PHE A 174 4.79 -26.90 -3.03
N ILE A 175 3.87 -27.61 -2.39
CA ILE A 175 3.79 -27.69 -0.92
C ILE A 175 5.04 -28.36 -0.37
N LYS A 176 5.49 -29.49 -0.96
CA LYS A 176 6.73 -30.16 -0.56
C LYS A 176 7.97 -29.26 -0.67
N LYS A 177 8.04 -28.40 -1.68
CA LYS A 177 9.15 -27.45 -1.85
C LYS A 177 9.12 -26.32 -0.83
N GLY A 178 7.95 -25.91 -0.37
CA GLY A 178 7.78 -24.82 0.59
C GLY A 178 7.92 -25.21 2.05
N PHE A 179 7.82 -26.51 2.35
CA PHE A 179 7.92 -27.05 3.70
C PHE A 179 8.96 -28.18 3.76
N PRO A 180 9.60 -28.40 4.91
CA PRO A 180 10.59 -29.48 5.08
C PRO A 180 9.94 -30.87 5.12
N ILE A 181 9.28 -31.27 4.03
CA ILE A 181 8.58 -32.52 3.89
C ILE A 181 9.48 -33.51 3.11
N PRO A 182 9.74 -34.73 3.63
CA PRO A 182 10.53 -35.73 2.93
C PRO A 182 9.94 -36.09 1.56
N LYS A 183 10.80 -36.26 0.55
CA LYS A 183 10.35 -36.59 -0.83
C LYS A 183 9.56 -37.90 -0.89
N ALA A 184 9.91 -38.87 -0.06
CA ALA A 184 9.26 -40.20 0.01
C ALA A 184 7.97 -40.21 0.83
N THR A 185 7.38 -39.06 1.17
CA THR A 185 6.14 -38.99 1.95
C THR A 185 4.99 -39.70 1.22
N PRO A 186 4.30 -40.64 1.86
CA PRO A 186 3.18 -41.36 1.26
C PRO A 186 2.03 -40.43 0.84
N LYS A 187 1.31 -40.80 -0.22
CA LYS A 187 0.23 -39.99 -0.80
C LYS A 187 -0.85 -39.62 0.23
N PHE A 188 -1.28 -40.54 1.07
CA PHE A 188 -2.32 -40.29 2.07
C PHE A 188 -1.89 -39.25 3.12
N VAL A 189 -0.59 -39.19 3.46
CA VAL A 189 -0.04 -38.16 4.35
C VAL A 189 -0.03 -36.82 3.62
N MET A 190 0.37 -36.82 2.35
CA MET A 190 0.35 -35.59 1.54
C MET A 190 -1.05 -35.02 1.35
N ASP A 191 -2.06 -35.86 1.19
CA ASP A 191 -3.46 -35.41 1.11
C ASP A 191 -3.89 -34.71 2.43
N ARG A 192 -3.44 -35.20 3.59
CA ARG A 192 -3.69 -34.56 4.88
C ARG A 192 -2.93 -33.21 5.02
N VAL A 193 -1.69 -33.18 4.58
CA VAL A 193 -0.86 -31.95 4.58
C VAL A 193 -1.48 -30.90 3.66
N GLU A 194 -1.95 -31.28 2.48
CA GLU A 194 -2.64 -30.41 1.54
C GLU A 194 -3.90 -29.79 2.16
N THR A 195 -4.72 -30.62 2.80
CA THR A 195 -5.91 -30.18 3.51
C THR A 195 -5.57 -29.22 4.66
N LEU A 196 -4.53 -29.53 5.44
CA LEU A 196 -4.07 -28.64 6.52
C LEU A 196 -3.56 -27.32 5.96
N ALA A 197 -2.74 -27.34 4.91
CA ALA A 197 -2.23 -26.15 4.24
C ALA A 197 -3.37 -25.25 3.74
N ALA A 198 -4.45 -25.84 3.21
CA ALA A 198 -5.63 -25.08 2.80
C ALA A 198 -6.31 -24.31 3.96
N HIS A 199 -6.14 -24.74 5.20
CA HIS A 199 -6.69 -24.08 6.39
C HIS A 199 -5.74 -23.05 7.00
N MET A 200 -4.48 -23.02 6.62
CA MET A 200 -3.53 -22.02 7.13
C MET A 200 -3.96 -20.59 6.75
N PRO A 201 -3.71 -19.62 7.61
CA PRO A 201 -3.93 -18.23 7.26
C PRO A 201 -3.03 -17.81 6.09
N PRO A 202 -3.44 -16.83 5.28
CA PRO A 202 -2.57 -16.25 4.27
C PRO A 202 -1.29 -15.71 4.89
N MET A 203 -0.17 -15.92 4.22
CA MET A 203 1.13 -15.44 4.66
C MET A 203 1.87 -14.69 3.55
N VAL A 204 2.68 -13.72 3.93
CA VAL A 204 3.56 -13.05 2.98
C VAL A 204 4.69 -14.01 2.59
N TYR A 205 4.75 -14.35 1.32
CA TYR A 205 5.73 -15.27 0.77
C TYR A 205 7.05 -14.58 0.42
N CYS A 206 6.97 -13.44 -0.25
CA CYS A 206 8.13 -12.59 -0.54
C CYS A 206 7.73 -11.15 -0.81
N LYS A 207 8.70 -10.24 -0.72
CA LYS A 207 8.61 -8.87 -1.18
C LYS A 207 9.32 -8.76 -2.54
N MET A 208 8.73 -8.01 -3.45
CA MET A 208 9.30 -7.65 -4.75
C MET A 208 9.64 -6.17 -4.72
N GLU A 209 10.90 -5.84 -5.00
CA GLU A 209 11.41 -4.48 -4.98
C GLU A 209 12.09 -4.13 -6.31
N ASN A 210 12.38 -2.85 -6.49
CA ASN A 210 13.12 -2.34 -7.65
C ASN A 210 12.46 -2.67 -9.01
N ILE A 211 11.13 -2.68 -9.05
CA ILE A 211 10.40 -2.81 -10.31
C ILE A 211 10.34 -1.42 -10.94
N ILE A 212 11.07 -1.25 -12.04
CA ILE A 212 11.16 0.04 -12.76
C ILE A 212 10.65 -0.18 -14.17
N SER A 213 9.65 0.61 -14.57
CA SER A 213 9.17 0.58 -15.95
C SER A 213 10.13 1.31 -16.90
N PRO A 214 10.04 1.07 -18.22
CA PRO A 214 10.82 1.83 -19.21
C PRO A 214 10.60 3.35 -19.15
N THR A 215 9.47 3.80 -18.61
CA THR A 215 9.14 5.22 -18.41
C THR A 215 9.64 5.77 -17.07
N GLY A 216 10.35 4.97 -16.27
CA GLY A 216 10.88 5.37 -14.96
C GLY A 216 9.85 5.29 -13.80
N ALA A 217 8.64 4.78 -14.02
CA ALA A 217 7.70 4.54 -12.93
C ALA A 217 8.18 3.37 -12.06
N GLU A 218 8.11 3.55 -10.74
CA GLU A 218 8.60 2.58 -9.77
C GLU A 218 7.45 1.86 -9.07
N ALA A 219 7.63 0.57 -8.82
CA ALA A 219 6.69 -0.23 -8.06
C ALA A 219 7.41 -1.19 -7.10
N GLU A 220 6.74 -1.51 -6.01
CA GLU A 220 7.10 -2.59 -5.09
C GLU A 220 5.85 -3.38 -4.72
N GLY A 221 6.01 -4.63 -4.31
CA GLY A 221 4.85 -5.43 -3.97
C GLY A 221 5.17 -6.65 -3.13
N TRP A 222 4.10 -7.35 -2.74
CA TRP A 222 4.19 -8.55 -1.94
C TRP A 222 3.44 -9.70 -2.59
N LEU A 223 4.07 -10.86 -2.62
CA LEU A 223 3.37 -12.10 -2.90
C LEU A 223 2.77 -12.63 -1.60
N ILE A 224 1.46 -12.82 -1.58
CA ILE A 224 0.74 -13.36 -0.43
C ILE A 224 0.24 -14.76 -0.81
N SER A 225 0.74 -15.77 -0.11
CA SER A 225 0.33 -17.16 -0.35
C SER A 225 -0.93 -17.51 0.43
N VAL A 226 -1.90 -18.09 -0.26
CA VAL A 226 -3.02 -18.83 0.34
C VAL A 226 -2.75 -20.31 0.17
N GLY A 227 -2.91 -21.10 1.23
CA GLY A 227 -2.38 -22.48 1.29
C GLY A 227 -3.09 -23.52 0.44
N GLY A 228 -4.24 -23.22 -0.17
CA GLY A 228 -5.04 -24.19 -0.90
C GLY A 228 -4.52 -24.47 -2.32
N THR A 229 -4.42 -25.74 -2.70
CA THR A 229 -4.24 -26.11 -4.12
C THR A 229 -5.54 -25.92 -4.90
N PRO A 230 -5.52 -25.93 -6.26
CA PRO A 230 -6.73 -25.87 -7.07
C PRO A 230 -7.76 -26.94 -6.69
N LYS A 231 -7.30 -28.17 -6.41
CA LYS A 231 -8.15 -29.27 -5.98
C LYS A 231 -8.92 -28.92 -4.69
N GLU A 232 -8.22 -28.44 -3.68
CA GLU A 232 -8.81 -28.04 -2.40
C GLU A 232 -9.74 -26.84 -2.54
N MET A 233 -9.39 -25.87 -3.35
CA MET A 233 -10.23 -24.69 -3.58
C MET A 233 -11.53 -25.03 -4.32
N LEU A 234 -11.47 -25.89 -5.33
CA LEU A 234 -12.64 -26.27 -6.15
C LEU A 234 -13.54 -27.29 -5.45
N SER A 235 -13.01 -28.11 -4.53
CA SER A 235 -13.80 -29.07 -3.76
C SER A 235 -14.61 -28.45 -2.63
N ARG A 236 -14.40 -27.17 -2.32
CA ARG A 236 -15.04 -26.45 -1.21
C ARG A 236 -16.01 -25.39 -1.69
N SER A 237 -16.84 -24.90 -0.77
CA SER A 237 -17.70 -23.76 -1.09
C SER A 237 -16.87 -22.53 -1.48
N PRO A 238 -17.31 -21.72 -2.44
CA PRO A 238 -16.62 -20.48 -2.82
C PRO A 238 -16.35 -19.55 -1.64
N GLU A 239 -17.23 -19.50 -0.66
CA GLU A 239 -17.10 -18.67 0.54
C GLU A 239 -15.87 -19.03 1.38
N PHE A 240 -15.44 -20.29 1.35
CA PHE A 240 -14.20 -20.72 2.00
C PHE A 240 -12.97 -20.01 1.40
N THR A 241 -12.89 -19.94 0.08
CA THR A 241 -11.83 -19.24 -0.64
C THR A 241 -11.96 -17.73 -0.48
N TYR A 242 -13.17 -17.18 -0.59
CA TYR A 242 -13.40 -15.74 -0.40
C TYR A 242 -12.91 -15.22 0.93
N ARG A 243 -13.19 -15.90 2.04
CA ARG A 243 -12.68 -15.51 3.37
C ARG A 243 -11.16 -15.43 3.42
N ARG A 244 -10.45 -16.34 2.74
CA ARG A 244 -8.98 -16.30 2.67
C ARG A 244 -8.47 -15.15 1.82
N LEU A 245 -9.10 -14.92 0.69
CA LEU A 245 -8.73 -13.81 -0.19
C LEU A 245 -8.99 -12.45 0.49
N LEU A 246 -10.09 -12.32 1.23
CA LEU A 246 -10.37 -11.12 2.02
C LEU A 246 -9.38 -10.95 3.19
N HIS A 247 -8.93 -12.05 3.79
CA HIS A 247 -7.86 -11.98 4.80
C HIS A 247 -6.53 -11.56 4.14
N ALA A 248 -6.20 -12.08 2.97
CA ALA A 248 -5.03 -11.64 2.19
C ALA A 248 -5.12 -10.15 1.82
N ALA A 249 -6.31 -9.65 1.45
CA ALA A 249 -6.53 -8.24 1.18
C ALA A 249 -6.27 -7.36 2.42
N LYS A 250 -6.70 -7.78 3.60
CA LYS A 250 -6.40 -7.07 4.86
C LYS A 250 -4.90 -7.08 5.19
N ILE A 251 -4.18 -8.15 4.88
CA ILE A 251 -2.72 -8.20 5.03
C ILE A 251 -2.08 -7.23 4.04
N ALA A 252 -2.49 -7.26 2.77
CA ALA A 252 -2.00 -6.37 1.73
C ALA A 252 -2.19 -4.89 2.09
N GLU A 253 -3.39 -4.52 2.57
CA GLU A 253 -3.71 -3.17 3.04
C GLU A 253 -2.81 -2.73 4.20
N LYS A 254 -2.60 -3.61 5.19
CA LYS A 254 -1.70 -3.33 6.32
C LYS A 254 -0.25 -3.12 5.90
N MET A 255 0.16 -3.69 4.77
CA MET A 255 1.50 -3.50 4.20
C MET A 255 1.57 -2.28 3.27
N GLY A 256 0.46 -1.57 3.07
CA GLY A 256 0.37 -0.37 2.24
C GLY A 256 0.15 -0.64 0.76
N ALA A 257 -0.28 -1.84 0.38
CA ALA A 257 -0.66 -2.12 -1.00
C ALA A 257 -1.90 -1.31 -1.41
N GLN A 258 -1.84 -0.72 -2.58
CA GLN A 258 -2.90 0.11 -3.16
C GLN A 258 -3.85 -0.70 -4.05
N ILE A 259 -3.44 -1.89 -4.45
CA ILE A 259 -4.19 -2.81 -5.30
C ILE A 259 -3.76 -4.25 -5.00
N MET A 260 -4.68 -5.19 -5.13
CA MET A 260 -4.40 -6.62 -5.00
C MET A 260 -4.77 -7.38 -6.27
N GLY A 261 -3.82 -8.13 -6.82
CA GLY A 261 -4.02 -9.05 -7.94
C GLY A 261 -4.40 -10.45 -7.46
N LEU A 262 -5.36 -11.09 -8.12
CA LEU A 262 -5.70 -12.49 -7.92
C LEU A 262 -4.99 -13.35 -8.96
N GLY A 263 -4.08 -14.22 -8.52
CA GLY A 263 -3.30 -15.11 -9.37
C GLY A 263 -3.96 -16.46 -9.60
N ALA A 264 -3.70 -17.04 -10.76
CA ALA A 264 -4.05 -18.42 -11.13
C ALA A 264 -5.50 -18.81 -10.75
N PHE A 265 -5.69 -19.88 -9.99
CA PHE A 265 -7.00 -20.41 -9.63
C PHE A 265 -7.76 -19.57 -8.57
N THR A 266 -7.11 -18.65 -7.87
CA THR A 266 -7.82 -17.77 -6.92
C THR A 266 -8.87 -16.91 -7.60
N LYS A 267 -8.71 -16.63 -8.89
CA LYS A 267 -9.66 -15.88 -9.72
C LYS A 267 -10.74 -16.76 -10.37
N VAL A 268 -10.59 -18.09 -10.34
CA VAL A 268 -11.52 -19.04 -11.00
C VAL A 268 -12.62 -19.48 -10.05
N VAL A 269 -12.36 -19.49 -8.74
CA VAL A 269 -13.33 -19.93 -7.74
C VAL A 269 -14.52 -18.95 -7.68
N GLY A 270 -15.72 -19.50 -7.88
CA GLY A 270 -16.96 -18.72 -7.81
C GLY A 270 -17.16 -17.78 -9.00
N ASP A 271 -17.19 -16.47 -8.74
CA ASP A 271 -17.58 -15.43 -9.68
C ASP A 271 -16.38 -14.62 -10.26
N ALA A 272 -15.28 -15.27 -10.47
CA ALA A 272 -14.07 -14.66 -11.03
C ALA A 272 -13.55 -13.44 -10.21
N GLY A 273 -13.75 -13.46 -8.90
CA GLY A 273 -13.25 -12.44 -7.98
C GLY A 273 -14.17 -11.23 -7.78
N VAL A 274 -15.34 -11.19 -8.37
CA VAL A 274 -16.30 -10.08 -8.22
C VAL A 274 -16.73 -9.90 -6.76
N THR A 275 -17.07 -10.98 -6.07
CA THR A 275 -17.44 -10.94 -4.65
C THR A 275 -16.28 -10.46 -3.78
N VAL A 276 -15.06 -10.90 -4.08
CA VAL A 276 -13.86 -10.46 -3.34
C VAL A 276 -13.63 -8.96 -3.57
N ALA A 277 -13.75 -8.49 -4.81
CA ALA A 277 -13.59 -7.08 -5.15
C ALA A 277 -14.63 -6.17 -4.46
N LYS A 278 -15.87 -6.65 -4.32
CA LYS A 278 -16.93 -5.90 -3.62
C LYS A 278 -16.75 -5.83 -2.11
N ARG A 279 -16.12 -6.85 -1.50
CA ARG A 279 -15.96 -6.96 -0.04
C ARG A 279 -14.59 -6.50 0.47
N ALA A 280 -13.59 -6.38 -0.40
CA ALA A 280 -12.25 -5.94 -0.03
C ALA A 280 -12.21 -4.42 0.16
N SER A 281 -11.38 -3.95 1.08
CA SER A 281 -11.12 -2.52 1.35
C SER A 281 -10.22 -1.87 0.30
N ILE A 282 -9.42 -2.68 -0.41
CA ILE A 282 -8.53 -2.22 -1.50
C ILE A 282 -9.02 -2.74 -2.84
N PRO A 283 -8.75 -2.04 -3.96
CA PRO A 283 -9.08 -2.50 -5.30
C PRO A 283 -8.52 -3.89 -5.59
N VAL A 284 -9.32 -4.74 -6.23
CA VAL A 284 -8.92 -6.11 -6.61
C VAL A 284 -9.02 -6.28 -8.12
N THR A 285 -8.01 -6.90 -8.72
CA THR A 285 -7.95 -7.20 -10.15
C THR A 285 -7.58 -8.65 -10.40
N THR A 286 -8.08 -9.23 -11.49
CA THR A 286 -7.68 -10.57 -11.96
C THR A 286 -6.62 -10.53 -13.07
N GLY A 287 -6.33 -9.34 -13.61
CA GLY A 287 -5.45 -9.17 -14.75
C GLY A 287 -6.00 -9.69 -16.09
N ASN A 288 -7.25 -10.20 -16.12
CA ASN A 288 -7.81 -10.82 -17.32
C ASN A 288 -7.93 -9.84 -18.51
N SER A 289 -8.27 -8.58 -18.24
CA SER A 289 -8.37 -7.54 -19.29
C SER A 289 -7.01 -7.28 -19.95
N TYR A 290 -5.95 -7.21 -19.14
CA TYR A 290 -4.59 -7.06 -19.66
C TYR A 290 -4.13 -8.28 -20.46
N SER A 291 -4.45 -9.49 -19.98
CA SER A 291 -4.14 -10.74 -20.69
C SER A 291 -4.86 -10.82 -22.04
N ALA A 292 -6.14 -10.44 -22.09
CA ALA A 292 -6.90 -10.39 -23.34
C ALA A 292 -6.30 -9.38 -24.33
N SER A 293 -6.01 -8.18 -23.87
CA SER A 293 -5.38 -7.12 -24.68
C SER A 293 -4.02 -7.55 -25.21
N GLY A 294 -3.15 -8.11 -24.37
CA GLY A 294 -1.83 -8.60 -24.78
C GLY A 294 -1.90 -9.74 -25.80
N ALA A 295 -2.82 -10.68 -25.62
CA ALA A 295 -3.03 -11.77 -26.58
C ALA A 295 -3.49 -11.25 -27.95
N LEU A 296 -4.42 -10.30 -27.98
CA LEU A 296 -4.90 -9.70 -29.24
C LEU A 296 -3.79 -8.90 -29.93
N TRP A 297 -3.00 -8.14 -29.18
CA TRP A 297 -1.88 -7.39 -29.74
C TRP A 297 -0.83 -8.32 -30.33
N ALA A 298 -0.46 -9.39 -29.61
CA ALA A 298 0.49 -10.37 -30.10
C ALA A 298 -0.01 -11.07 -31.38
N ALA A 299 -1.28 -11.47 -31.40
CA ALA A 299 -1.89 -12.08 -32.58
C ALA A 299 -1.94 -11.11 -33.77
N ALA A 300 -2.37 -9.87 -33.55
CA ALA A 300 -2.40 -8.85 -34.61
C ALA A 300 -1.02 -8.54 -35.17
N ASP A 301 -0.01 -8.40 -34.33
CA ASP A 301 1.37 -8.16 -34.76
C ASP A 301 1.95 -9.34 -35.54
N ALA A 302 1.73 -10.57 -35.06
CA ALA A 302 2.14 -11.78 -35.78
C ALA A 302 1.49 -11.89 -37.16
N MET A 303 0.18 -11.73 -37.25
CA MET A 303 -0.55 -11.78 -38.52
C MET A 303 -0.09 -10.71 -39.49
N ARG A 304 0.19 -9.50 -39.02
CA ARG A 304 0.72 -8.40 -39.84
C ARG A 304 2.13 -8.74 -40.37
N ARG A 305 3.03 -9.23 -39.53
CA ARG A 305 4.39 -9.62 -39.93
C ARG A 305 4.42 -10.78 -40.91
N MET A 306 3.47 -11.70 -40.76
CA MET A 306 3.33 -12.84 -41.69
C MET A 306 2.59 -12.48 -42.99
N GLY A 307 2.08 -11.27 -43.13
CA GLY A 307 1.32 -10.85 -44.34
C GLY A 307 -0.04 -11.53 -44.51
N LEU A 308 -0.54 -12.15 -43.41
CA LEU A 308 -1.81 -12.92 -43.47
C LEU A 308 -3.07 -12.02 -43.42
N VAL A 309 -2.90 -10.77 -43.00
CA VAL A 309 -4.00 -9.83 -42.84
C VAL A 309 -3.74 -8.57 -43.63
N LYS A 310 -4.69 -8.20 -44.51
CA LYS A 310 -4.71 -6.92 -45.21
C LYS A 310 -5.65 -5.96 -44.53
N ILE A 311 -5.15 -4.78 -44.17
CA ILE A 311 -5.92 -3.70 -43.61
C ILE A 311 -6.39 -2.78 -44.74
N ASP A 312 -7.66 -2.55 -44.87
CA ASP A 312 -8.21 -1.57 -45.80
C ASP A 312 -7.69 -0.16 -45.42
N PRO A 313 -7.00 0.54 -46.32
CA PRO A 313 -6.40 1.82 -45.99
C PRO A 313 -7.39 2.93 -45.69
N VAL A 314 -8.62 2.83 -46.18
CA VAL A 314 -9.69 3.83 -46.01
C VAL A 314 -10.52 3.53 -44.76
N THR A 315 -11.07 2.32 -44.68
CA THR A 315 -11.99 1.93 -43.61
C THR A 315 -11.25 1.47 -42.34
N LYS A 316 -9.92 1.21 -42.43
CA LYS A 316 -9.10 0.62 -41.36
C LYS A 316 -9.62 -0.73 -40.88
N LYS A 317 -10.51 -1.37 -41.61
CA LYS A 317 -11.06 -2.69 -41.25
C LYS A 317 -10.24 -3.81 -41.88
N VAL A 318 -10.33 -4.93 -41.22
CA VAL A 318 -9.65 -6.18 -41.59
C VAL A 318 -10.71 -7.13 -42.17
N ALA A 319 -10.53 -7.54 -43.42
CA ALA A 319 -11.37 -8.55 -44.03
C ALA A 319 -10.88 -9.95 -43.68
N ALA A 320 -11.08 -10.36 -42.42
CA ALA A 320 -10.69 -11.68 -41.92
C ALA A 320 -11.80 -12.33 -41.08
N LYS A 321 -11.88 -13.65 -41.13
CA LYS A 321 -12.74 -14.43 -40.23
C LYS A 321 -11.92 -14.92 -39.05
N THR A 322 -12.36 -14.61 -37.84
CA THR A 322 -11.69 -15.02 -36.59
C THR A 322 -12.57 -15.95 -35.80
N MET A 323 -12.00 -17.05 -35.33
CA MET A 323 -12.67 -17.95 -34.37
C MET A 323 -12.01 -17.83 -33.00
N VAL A 324 -12.83 -17.55 -32.00
CA VAL A 324 -12.38 -17.46 -30.59
C VAL A 324 -12.82 -18.71 -29.85
N ILE A 325 -11.88 -19.59 -29.53
CA ILE A 325 -12.12 -20.79 -28.73
C ILE A 325 -12.16 -20.36 -27.26
N GLY A 326 -13.21 -20.78 -26.53
CA GLY A 326 -13.42 -20.38 -25.13
C GLY A 326 -14.05 -18.99 -24.99
N ALA A 327 -14.83 -18.52 -25.97
CA ALA A 327 -15.51 -17.22 -25.98
C ALA A 327 -16.50 -17.02 -24.81
N SER A 328 -16.91 -18.07 -24.12
CA SER A 328 -17.74 -18.00 -22.91
C SER A 328 -16.92 -17.67 -21.64
N GLY A 329 -15.60 -17.82 -21.68
CA GLY A 329 -14.70 -17.49 -20.56
C GLY A 329 -14.41 -16.00 -20.46
N SER A 330 -13.89 -15.55 -19.30
CA SER A 330 -13.64 -14.15 -19.01
C SER A 330 -12.64 -13.46 -19.96
N ILE A 331 -11.62 -14.17 -20.43
CA ILE A 331 -10.66 -13.66 -21.43
C ILE A 331 -11.28 -13.76 -22.85
N GLY A 332 -11.83 -14.93 -23.20
CA GLY A 332 -12.36 -15.15 -24.53
C GLY A 332 -13.54 -14.24 -24.90
N SER A 333 -14.43 -13.95 -23.95
CA SER A 333 -15.56 -13.03 -24.18
C SER A 333 -15.09 -11.60 -24.46
N VAL A 334 -14.08 -11.11 -23.74
CA VAL A 334 -13.49 -9.79 -23.97
C VAL A 334 -12.77 -9.78 -25.32
N SER A 335 -11.98 -10.83 -25.61
CA SER A 335 -11.30 -10.97 -26.90
C SER A 335 -12.26 -10.99 -28.08
N ALA A 336 -13.36 -11.75 -27.98
CA ALA A 336 -14.37 -11.82 -29.03
C ALA A 336 -15.04 -10.45 -29.29
N ARG A 337 -15.36 -9.71 -28.22
CA ARG A 337 -15.91 -8.36 -28.33
C ARG A 337 -14.95 -7.39 -29.03
N LEU A 338 -13.68 -7.39 -28.61
CA LEU A 338 -12.67 -6.49 -29.19
C LEU A 338 -12.36 -6.81 -30.64
N LEU A 339 -12.44 -8.09 -31.04
CA LEU A 339 -12.25 -8.49 -32.44
C LEU A 339 -13.48 -8.15 -33.33
N ALA A 340 -14.67 -7.99 -32.73
CA ALA A 340 -15.89 -7.61 -33.44
C ALA A 340 -16.05 -6.09 -33.64
N MET A 341 -15.32 -5.29 -32.90
CA MET A 341 -15.30 -3.81 -33.02
C MET A 341 -14.36 -3.36 -34.14
#